data_0e04f3805dfa02fe030ee842c2e0145a
#
_entry.id   0e04f3805dfa02fe030ee842c2e0145a
#
_cell.length_a   1.000
_cell.length_b   1.000
_cell.length_c   1.000
_cell.angle_alpha   90.00
_cell.angle_beta   90.00
_cell.angle_gamma   90.00
#
_symmetry.space_group_name_H-M   'P 1'
#
loop_
_entity.id
_entity.type
_entity.pdbx_description
1 polymer ?
#
loop_
_entity_poly.entity_id
_entity_poly.type
_entity_poly.pdbx_seq_one_letter_code
_entity_poly.pdbx_strand_id
1 'polypeptide(L)'
;AYSVHDMEDAVATRKLDPADLFDDAHCAAVVASTLDWYGPAVARSDLEDALERIVSMPVWLRSFDGSYVSLAHLKDATSELIGRFCSATVAATREAFGTEPLGRYRADLVVPRQVRAEIQILKGMAVHYVMSPRETEPVYYQQRTLLADLVDALYEAGADALEPVFAAQWRAASDDGVRLRAVIDQVAALTDVSASTWHARWCGMLSSQL
;
A
#
# COMPACT_ATOMS: atom_id res chain seq x y z
N ALA A 1 4.07 -9.48 -3.49
CA ALA A 1 3.24 -9.78 -2.34
C ALA A 1 2.29 -8.63 -2.01
N TYR A 2 2.76 -7.38 -1.81
CA TYR A 2 1.90 -6.25 -1.42
C TYR A 2 0.70 -6.06 -2.35
N SER A 3 0.89 -6.02 -3.67
CA SER A 3 -0.22 -5.83 -4.62
C SER A 3 -1.26 -6.95 -4.58
N VAL A 4 -0.88 -8.15 -4.16
CA VAL A 4 -1.81 -9.28 -3.98
C VAL A 4 -2.59 -9.09 -2.68
N HIS A 5 -1.94 -8.65 -1.60
CA HIS A 5 -2.62 -8.33 -0.35
C HIS A 5 -3.55 -7.11 -0.49
N ASP A 6 -3.16 -6.08 -1.25
CA ASP A 6 -4.03 -4.94 -1.55
C ASP A 6 -5.33 -5.39 -2.25
N MET A 7 -5.22 -6.33 -3.21
CA MET A 7 -6.38 -6.94 -3.86
C MET A 7 -7.21 -7.77 -2.87
N GLU A 8 -6.56 -8.60 -2.05
CA GLU A 8 -7.21 -9.39 -1.01
C GLU A 8 -8.02 -8.50 -0.05
N ASP A 9 -7.39 -7.43 0.44
CA ASP A 9 -8.04 -6.47 1.34
C ASP A 9 -9.19 -5.73 0.66
N ALA A 10 -9.05 -5.38 -0.62
CA ALA A 10 -10.13 -4.76 -1.39
C ALA A 10 -11.36 -5.67 -1.49
N VAL A 11 -11.17 -6.98 -1.72
CA VAL A 11 -12.25 -7.98 -1.74
C VAL A 11 -12.82 -8.18 -0.33
N ALA A 12 -11.98 -8.40 0.67
CA ALA A 12 -12.41 -8.66 2.06
C ALA A 12 -13.21 -7.49 2.64
N THR A 13 -12.86 -6.25 2.28
CA THR A 13 -13.58 -5.03 2.69
C THR A 13 -14.74 -4.66 1.76
N ARG A 14 -15.05 -5.49 0.76
CA ARG A 14 -16.12 -5.28 -0.23
C ARG A 14 -16.01 -4.00 -1.04
N LYS A 15 -14.81 -3.50 -1.22
CA LYS A 15 -14.50 -2.40 -2.14
C LYS A 15 -14.39 -2.89 -3.58
N LEU A 16 -13.91 -4.12 -3.76
CA LEU A 16 -13.85 -4.85 -5.01
C LEU A 16 -14.81 -6.05 -4.91
N ASP A 17 -15.85 -6.10 -5.75
CA ASP A 17 -16.57 -7.34 -5.99
C ASP A 17 -15.82 -8.14 -7.06
N PRO A 18 -15.38 -9.38 -6.79
CA PRO A 18 -14.73 -10.21 -7.81
C PRO A 18 -15.57 -10.39 -9.08
N ALA A 19 -16.91 -10.31 -8.99
CA ALA A 19 -17.82 -10.41 -10.12
C ALA A 19 -17.66 -9.26 -11.12
N ASP A 20 -17.28 -8.06 -10.67
CA ASP A 20 -17.07 -6.89 -11.52
C ASP A 20 -15.97 -7.12 -12.58
N LEU A 21 -14.99 -7.97 -12.27
CA LEU A 21 -13.88 -8.26 -13.17
C LEU A 21 -14.23 -9.27 -14.29
N PHE A 22 -15.50 -9.67 -14.40
CA PHE A 22 -16.04 -10.39 -15.54
C PHE A 22 -16.87 -9.49 -16.46
N ASP A 23 -16.97 -8.19 -16.16
CA ASP A 23 -17.61 -7.18 -16.99
C ASP A 23 -16.56 -6.35 -17.75
N ASP A 24 -16.73 -6.22 -19.06
CA ASP A 24 -15.78 -5.53 -19.94
C ASP A 24 -15.61 -4.06 -19.57
N ALA A 25 -16.65 -3.38 -19.10
CA ALA A 25 -16.59 -1.97 -18.72
C ALA A 25 -15.76 -1.76 -17.45
N HIS A 26 -15.91 -2.63 -16.44
CA HIS A 26 -15.10 -2.61 -15.22
C HIS A 26 -13.64 -2.95 -15.52
N CYS A 27 -13.40 -3.97 -16.34
CA CYS A 27 -12.04 -4.32 -16.80
C CYS A 27 -11.35 -3.14 -17.49
N ALA A 28 -12.05 -2.48 -18.43
CA ALA A 28 -11.53 -1.32 -19.13
C ALA A 28 -11.22 -0.14 -18.19
N ALA A 29 -12.05 0.08 -17.16
CA ALA A 29 -11.86 1.11 -16.14
C ALA A 29 -10.62 0.83 -15.26
N VAL A 30 -10.40 -0.41 -14.84
CA VAL A 30 -9.21 -0.82 -14.09
C VAL A 30 -7.94 -0.61 -14.93
N VAL A 31 -7.95 -1.02 -16.19
CA VAL A 31 -6.82 -0.80 -17.12
C VAL A 31 -6.55 0.70 -17.32
N ALA A 32 -7.60 1.51 -17.49
CA ALA A 32 -7.47 2.96 -17.63
C ALA A 32 -6.86 3.59 -16.38
N SER A 33 -7.36 3.26 -15.19
CA SER A 33 -6.82 3.72 -13.90
C SER A 33 -5.36 3.31 -13.70
N THR A 34 -5.00 2.10 -14.16
CA THR A 34 -3.62 1.60 -14.10
C THR A 34 -2.68 2.46 -14.95
N LEU A 35 -3.08 2.77 -16.18
CA LEU A 35 -2.29 3.59 -17.11
C LEU A 35 -2.19 5.05 -16.67
N ASP A 36 -3.26 5.61 -16.14
CA ASP A 36 -3.29 6.99 -15.63
C ASP A 36 -2.33 7.17 -14.44
N TRP A 37 -2.34 6.22 -13.52
CA TRP A 37 -1.54 6.30 -12.30
C TRP A 37 -0.06 5.94 -12.48
N TYR A 38 0.23 4.88 -13.23
CA TYR A 38 1.58 4.34 -13.39
C TYR A 38 2.24 4.70 -14.71
N GLY A 39 1.52 5.34 -15.62
CA GLY A 39 2.01 5.69 -16.95
C GLY A 39 2.16 4.46 -17.88
N PRO A 40 2.70 4.67 -19.09
CA PRO A 40 2.74 3.67 -20.16
C PRO A 40 3.89 2.67 -20.06
N ALA A 41 4.42 2.40 -18.85
CA ALA A 41 5.53 1.45 -18.68
C ALA A 41 5.17 0.02 -19.12
N VAL A 42 3.87 -0.32 -19.13
CA VAL A 42 3.31 -1.56 -19.66
C VAL A 42 2.25 -1.18 -20.70
N ALA A 43 2.26 -1.86 -21.85
CA ALA A 43 1.28 -1.58 -22.90
C ALA A 43 -0.13 -1.95 -22.44
N ARG A 44 -1.14 -1.23 -22.95
CA ARG A 44 -2.56 -1.50 -22.66
C ARG A 44 -2.93 -2.96 -22.92
N SER A 45 -2.55 -3.50 -24.09
CA SER A 45 -2.82 -4.89 -24.43
C SER A 45 -2.20 -5.90 -23.45
N ASP A 46 -0.98 -5.63 -22.95
CA ASP A 46 -0.36 -6.49 -21.94
C ASP A 46 -1.12 -6.49 -20.62
N LEU A 47 -1.74 -5.35 -20.26
CA LEU A 47 -2.58 -5.23 -19.04
C LEU A 47 -3.91 -5.94 -19.24
N GLU A 48 -4.55 -5.82 -20.40
CA GLU A 48 -5.79 -6.52 -20.76
C GLU A 48 -5.57 -8.03 -20.72
N ASP A 49 -4.52 -8.52 -21.39
CA ASP A 49 -4.12 -9.93 -21.37
C ASP A 49 -3.77 -10.42 -19.94
N ALA A 50 -3.15 -9.57 -19.14
CA ALA A 50 -2.80 -9.88 -17.75
C ALA A 50 -4.05 -10.03 -16.87
N LEU A 51 -5.03 -9.14 -17.03
CA LEU A 51 -6.30 -9.21 -16.31
C LEU A 51 -7.06 -10.49 -16.69
N GLU A 52 -7.18 -10.78 -17.99
CA GLU A 52 -7.82 -12.00 -18.46
C GLU A 52 -7.15 -13.26 -17.89
N ARG A 53 -5.81 -13.31 -17.87
CA ARG A 53 -5.08 -14.44 -17.26
C ARG A 53 -5.37 -14.61 -15.77
N ILE A 54 -5.46 -13.51 -15.00
CA ILE A 54 -5.74 -13.55 -13.56
C ILE A 54 -7.16 -14.06 -13.32
N VAL A 55 -8.16 -13.47 -13.98
CA VAL A 55 -9.56 -13.84 -13.74
C VAL A 55 -9.94 -15.22 -14.30
N SER A 56 -9.16 -15.75 -15.27
CA SER A 56 -9.33 -17.10 -15.80
C SER A 56 -8.70 -18.19 -14.93
N MET A 57 -7.93 -17.84 -13.90
CA MET A 57 -7.35 -18.84 -12.99
C MET A 57 -8.47 -19.62 -12.24
N PRO A 58 -8.34 -20.94 -12.12
CA PRO A 58 -9.34 -21.75 -11.39
C PRO A 58 -9.54 -21.31 -9.93
N VAL A 59 -8.51 -20.72 -9.33
CA VAL A 59 -8.51 -20.23 -7.94
C VAL A 59 -9.15 -18.84 -7.82
N TRP A 60 -9.41 -18.13 -8.95
CA TRP A 60 -10.02 -16.80 -8.91
C TRP A 60 -11.48 -16.88 -8.43
N LEU A 61 -11.86 -15.98 -7.52
CA LEU A 61 -13.20 -15.90 -6.99
C LEU A 61 -14.18 -15.34 -8.03
N ARG A 62 -15.37 -15.92 -8.10
CA ARG A 62 -16.48 -15.37 -8.90
C ARG A 62 -17.45 -14.52 -8.09
N SER A 63 -17.43 -14.66 -6.77
CA SER A 63 -18.21 -13.88 -5.83
C SER A 63 -17.61 -13.97 -4.44
N PHE A 64 -17.93 -13.00 -3.58
CA PHE A 64 -17.47 -12.97 -2.19
C PHE A 64 -18.62 -12.58 -1.28
N ASP A 65 -19.05 -13.51 -0.40
CA ASP A 65 -20.15 -13.33 0.54
C ASP A 65 -19.71 -13.05 1.99
N GLY A 66 -18.39 -13.16 2.27
CA GLY A 66 -17.82 -13.01 3.60
C GLY A 66 -17.92 -14.24 4.50
N SER A 67 -18.40 -15.37 3.96
CA SER A 67 -18.39 -16.65 4.68
C SER A 67 -16.97 -17.18 4.89
N TYR A 68 -16.80 -18.10 5.85
CA TYR A 68 -15.50 -18.76 6.05
C TYR A 68 -15.00 -19.48 4.80
N VAL A 69 -15.92 -20.00 3.98
CA VAL A 69 -15.57 -20.66 2.72
C VAL A 69 -15.03 -19.65 1.72
N SER A 70 -15.70 -18.51 1.53
CA SER A 70 -15.24 -17.48 0.61
C SER A 70 -13.93 -16.81 1.10
N LEU A 71 -13.75 -16.66 2.42
CA LEU A 71 -12.48 -16.21 3.01
C LEU A 71 -11.35 -17.20 2.76
N ALA A 72 -11.60 -18.52 2.89
CA ALA A 72 -10.61 -19.55 2.58
C ALA A 72 -10.21 -19.50 1.10
N HIS A 73 -11.19 -19.43 0.17
CA HIS A 73 -10.90 -19.28 -1.26
C HIS A 73 -10.10 -18.01 -1.57
N LEU A 74 -10.39 -16.89 -0.90
CA LEU A 74 -9.63 -15.67 -1.07
C LEU A 74 -8.17 -15.85 -0.64
N LYS A 75 -7.92 -16.53 0.48
CA LYS A 75 -6.57 -16.89 0.93
C LYS A 75 -5.85 -17.84 -0.02
N ASP A 76 -6.56 -18.81 -0.60
CA ASP A 76 -6.01 -19.71 -1.62
C ASP A 76 -5.59 -18.92 -2.86
N ALA A 77 -6.43 -18.00 -3.36
CA ALA A 77 -6.11 -17.13 -4.48
C ALA A 77 -4.87 -16.27 -4.21
N THR A 78 -4.80 -15.67 -3.02
CA THR A 78 -3.65 -14.88 -2.55
C THR A 78 -2.37 -15.72 -2.56
N SER A 79 -2.41 -16.92 -1.98
CA SER A 79 -1.26 -17.83 -1.87
C SER A 79 -0.79 -18.29 -3.25
N GLU A 80 -1.72 -18.64 -4.14
CA GLU A 80 -1.42 -19.11 -5.51
C GLU A 80 -0.76 -17.99 -6.34
N LEU A 81 -1.29 -16.77 -6.31
CA LEU A 81 -0.72 -15.63 -7.02
C LEU A 81 0.69 -15.31 -6.53
N ILE A 82 0.92 -15.28 -5.21
CA ILE A 82 2.25 -15.03 -4.64
C ILE A 82 3.21 -16.14 -5.04
N GLY A 83 2.82 -17.41 -4.89
CA GLY A 83 3.62 -18.58 -5.24
C GLY A 83 4.00 -18.57 -6.73
N ARG A 84 3.05 -18.28 -7.62
CA ARG A 84 3.26 -18.16 -9.05
C ARG A 84 4.26 -17.06 -9.41
N PHE A 85 4.10 -15.85 -8.85
CA PHE A 85 5.01 -14.74 -9.12
C PHE A 85 6.42 -15.01 -8.61
N CYS A 86 6.55 -15.58 -7.43
CA CYS A 86 7.85 -15.96 -6.87
C CYS A 86 8.53 -17.04 -7.72
N SER A 87 7.81 -18.10 -8.07
CA SER A 87 8.36 -19.22 -8.84
C SER A 87 8.81 -18.78 -10.24
N ALA A 88 7.99 -18.00 -10.94
CA ALA A 88 8.33 -17.49 -12.26
C ALA A 88 9.55 -16.55 -12.23
N THR A 89 9.62 -15.68 -11.20
CA THR A 89 10.73 -14.75 -11.03
C THR A 89 12.03 -15.48 -10.64
N VAL A 90 11.96 -16.49 -9.77
CA VAL A 90 13.11 -17.34 -9.42
C VAL A 90 13.61 -18.10 -10.66
N ALA A 91 12.70 -18.71 -11.42
CA ALA A 91 13.06 -19.44 -12.64
C ALA A 91 13.77 -18.54 -13.65
N ALA A 92 13.21 -17.38 -13.98
CA ALA A 92 13.80 -16.42 -14.92
C ALA A 92 15.15 -15.87 -14.42
N THR A 93 15.27 -15.61 -13.11
CA THR A 93 16.55 -15.13 -12.55
C THR A 93 17.62 -16.23 -12.61
N ARG A 94 17.25 -17.48 -12.35
CA ARG A 94 18.16 -18.63 -12.45
C ARG A 94 18.56 -18.95 -13.89
N GLU A 95 17.64 -18.79 -14.82
CA GLU A 95 17.94 -18.90 -16.26
C GLU A 95 18.98 -17.87 -16.70
N ALA A 96 18.85 -16.62 -16.24
CA ALA A 96 19.74 -15.52 -16.60
C ALA A 96 21.13 -15.59 -15.93
N PHE A 97 21.20 -16.04 -14.65
CA PHE A 97 22.42 -15.95 -13.84
C PHE A 97 22.93 -17.29 -13.32
N GLY A 98 22.29 -18.41 -13.68
CA GLY A 98 22.70 -19.76 -13.25
C GLY A 98 22.23 -20.14 -11.85
N THR A 99 22.64 -21.35 -11.43
CA THR A 99 22.21 -21.98 -10.16
C THR A 99 23.12 -21.72 -8.97
N GLU A 100 24.32 -21.17 -9.22
CA GLU A 100 25.26 -20.82 -8.18
C GLU A 100 24.73 -19.76 -7.22
N PRO A 101 25.27 -19.64 -5.99
CA PRO A 101 24.88 -18.59 -5.06
C PRO A 101 25.00 -17.21 -5.68
N LEU A 102 23.88 -16.46 -5.70
CA LEU A 102 23.83 -15.11 -6.25
C LEU A 102 24.40 -14.12 -5.21
N GLY A 103 25.54 -13.49 -5.55
CA GLY A 103 26.11 -12.45 -4.73
C GLY A 103 25.44 -11.10 -5.00
N ARG A 104 25.41 -10.20 -3.98
CA ARG A 104 24.94 -8.82 -4.13
C ARG A 104 25.74 -8.12 -5.25
N TYR A 105 25.07 -7.39 -6.13
CA TYR A 105 25.63 -6.69 -7.30
C TYR A 105 26.15 -7.61 -8.42
N ARG A 106 25.98 -8.93 -8.31
CA ARG A 106 26.35 -9.89 -9.38
C ARG A 106 25.16 -10.36 -10.19
N ALA A 107 23.95 -10.16 -9.68
CA ALA A 107 22.72 -10.52 -10.34
C ALA A 107 21.60 -9.56 -9.95
N ASP A 108 20.75 -9.24 -10.91
CA ASP A 108 19.50 -8.51 -10.71
C ASP A 108 18.33 -9.48 -10.78
N LEU A 109 17.24 -9.12 -10.09
CA LEU A 109 16.02 -9.89 -10.11
C LEU A 109 15.34 -9.77 -11.48
N VAL A 110 15.18 -10.90 -12.18
CA VAL A 110 14.52 -10.95 -13.47
C VAL A 110 13.04 -11.26 -13.30
N VAL A 111 12.21 -10.25 -13.46
CA VAL A 111 10.74 -10.40 -13.42
C VAL A 111 10.25 -10.56 -14.87
N PRO A 112 9.65 -11.71 -15.28
CA PRO A 112 9.12 -11.89 -16.62
C PRO A 112 8.10 -10.81 -17.00
N ARG A 113 8.06 -10.42 -18.30
CA ARG A 113 7.15 -9.36 -18.79
C ARG A 113 5.69 -9.62 -18.42
N GLN A 114 5.22 -10.86 -18.56
CA GLN A 114 3.85 -11.25 -18.22
C GLN A 114 3.56 -11.09 -16.74
N VAL A 115 4.47 -11.54 -15.86
CA VAL A 115 4.35 -11.38 -14.40
C VAL A 115 4.37 -9.91 -14.02
N ARG A 116 5.20 -9.09 -14.68
CA ARG A 116 5.23 -7.64 -14.47
C ARG A 116 3.88 -7.00 -14.80
N ALA A 117 3.26 -7.38 -15.92
CA ALA A 117 1.94 -6.88 -16.30
C ALA A 117 0.85 -7.31 -15.30
N GLU A 118 0.89 -8.56 -14.83
CA GLU A 118 -0.04 -9.07 -13.81
C GLU A 118 0.12 -8.34 -12.47
N ILE A 119 1.35 -8.10 -12.01
CA ILE A 119 1.59 -7.28 -10.81
C ILE A 119 1.09 -5.85 -11.03
N GLN A 120 1.29 -5.30 -12.21
CA GLN A 120 0.88 -3.93 -12.53
C GLN A 120 -0.66 -3.79 -12.51
N ILE A 121 -1.40 -4.77 -13.06
CA ILE A 121 -2.86 -4.74 -13.04
C ILE A 121 -3.43 -4.93 -11.63
N LEU A 122 -2.81 -5.77 -10.79
CA LEU A 122 -3.20 -5.89 -9.38
C LEU A 122 -3.01 -4.57 -8.62
N LYS A 123 -1.92 -3.86 -8.88
CA LYS A 123 -1.73 -2.49 -8.36
C LYS A 123 -2.80 -1.53 -8.87
N GLY A 124 -3.17 -1.65 -10.14
CA GLY A 124 -4.24 -0.86 -10.75
C GLY A 124 -5.61 -1.12 -10.13
N MET A 125 -5.92 -2.36 -9.74
CA MET A 125 -7.11 -2.68 -8.96
C MET A 125 -7.12 -1.94 -7.61
N ALA A 126 -6.00 -1.93 -6.89
CA ALA A 126 -5.89 -1.17 -5.64
C ALA A 126 -6.11 0.34 -5.87
N VAL A 127 -5.54 0.90 -6.94
CA VAL A 127 -5.78 2.31 -7.31
C VAL A 127 -7.26 2.54 -7.59
N HIS A 128 -7.87 1.72 -8.45
CA HIS A 128 -9.24 1.90 -8.90
C HIS A 128 -10.28 1.76 -7.78
N TYR A 129 -10.18 0.68 -6.99
CA TYR A 129 -11.18 0.33 -5.98
C TYR A 129 -10.91 0.88 -4.58
N VAL A 130 -9.64 1.20 -4.26
CA VAL A 130 -9.26 1.59 -2.89
C VAL A 130 -8.78 3.03 -2.81
N MET A 131 -7.90 3.45 -3.74
CA MET A 131 -7.24 4.75 -3.62
C MET A 131 -7.99 5.89 -4.32
N SER A 132 -8.71 5.59 -5.42
CA SER A 132 -9.42 6.61 -6.22
C SER A 132 -10.82 6.98 -5.73
N PRO A 133 -11.56 6.18 -4.93
CA PRO A 133 -12.88 6.56 -4.47
C PRO A 133 -12.84 7.83 -3.62
N ARG A 134 -13.59 8.85 -4.02
CA ARG A 134 -13.70 10.15 -3.31
C ARG A 134 -14.26 10.03 -1.90
N GLU A 135 -14.90 8.92 -1.58
CA GLU A 135 -15.48 8.64 -0.26
C GLU A 135 -14.43 8.63 0.87
N THR A 136 -13.17 8.36 0.54
CA THR A 136 -12.06 8.38 1.51
C THR A 136 -11.40 9.75 1.67
N GLU A 137 -11.66 10.71 0.76
CA GLU A 137 -11.07 12.07 0.85
C GLU A 137 -11.37 12.79 2.17
N PRO A 138 -12.61 12.76 2.73
CA PRO A 138 -12.87 13.40 4.02
C PRO A 138 -12.05 12.80 5.17
N VAL A 139 -11.84 11.47 5.16
CA VAL A 139 -11.04 10.78 6.17
C VAL A 139 -9.57 11.17 6.03
N TYR A 140 -9.02 11.18 4.82
CA TYR A 140 -7.64 11.61 4.59
C TYR A 140 -7.44 13.09 4.92
N TYR A 141 -8.43 13.93 4.68
CA TYR A 141 -8.37 15.34 5.08
C TYR A 141 -8.30 15.47 6.60
N GLN A 142 -9.18 14.76 7.34
CA GLN A 142 -9.16 14.75 8.80
C GLN A 142 -7.83 14.24 9.36
N GLN A 143 -7.30 13.14 8.81
CA GLN A 143 -6.01 12.58 9.22
C GLN A 143 -4.86 13.56 8.98
N ARG A 144 -4.82 14.23 7.82
CA ARG A 144 -3.82 15.27 7.53
C ARG A 144 -3.90 16.45 8.49
N THR A 145 -5.12 16.90 8.78
CA THR A 145 -5.33 17.98 9.75
C THR A 145 -4.85 17.56 11.15
N LEU A 146 -5.24 16.36 11.61
CA LEU A 146 -4.78 15.80 12.89
C LEU A 146 -3.26 15.76 12.99
N LEU A 147 -2.57 15.28 11.94
CA LEU A 147 -1.11 15.22 11.94
C LEU A 147 -0.46 16.60 11.91
N ALA A 148 -1.01 17.55 11.16
CA ALA A 148 -0.51 18.92 11.11
C ALA A 148 -0.66 19.61 12.47
N ASP A 149 -1.87 19.55 13.07
CA ASP A 149 -2.14 20.13 14.39
C ASP A 149 -1.21 19.53 15.45
N LEU A 150 -0.96 18.22 15.38
CA LEU A 150 -0.06 17.54 16.32
C LEU A 150 1.40 17.99 16.15
N VAL A 151 1.87 18.16 14.91
CA VAL A 151 3.22 18.69 14.64
C VAL A 151 3.37 20.10 15.22
N ASP A 152 2.40 20.98 14.99
CA ASP A 152 2.43 22.36 15.49
C ASP A 152 2.41 22.39 17.01
N ALA A 153 1.53 21.63 17.65
CA ALA A 153 1.44 21.56 19.11
C ALA A 153 2.72 21.01 19.76
N LEU A 154 3.33 19.96 19.20
CA LEU A 154 4.58 19.42 19.72
C LEU A 154 5.77 20.34 19.47
N TYR A 155 5.77 21.07 18.35
CA TYR A 155 6.80 22.06 18.06
C TYR A 155 6.73 23.23 19.07
N GLU A 156 5.55 23.73 19.40
CA GLU A 156 5.34 24.79 20.39
C GLU A 156 5.70 24.33 21.80
N ALA A 157 5.33 23.10 22.17
CA ALA A 157 5.64 22.52 23.49
C ALA A 157 7.13 22.19 23.68
N GLY A 158 7.88 21.96 22.58
CA GLY A 158 9.32 21.76 22.60
C GLY A 158 9.77 20.38 23.06
N ALA A 159 11.05 20.27 23.43
CA ALA A 159 11.72 19.02 23.73
C ALA A 159 11.03 18.15 24.82
N ASP A 160 10.36 18.77 25.78
CA ASP A 160 9.78 18.05 26.93
C ASP A 160 8.45 17.33 26.55
N ALA A 161 7.88 17.67 25.40
CA ALA A 161 6.74 17.00 24.82
C ALA A 161 7.11 15.75 23.99
N LEU A 162 8.38 15.59 23.66
CA LEU A 162 8.88 14.53 22.78
C LEU A 162 9.38 13.31 23.57
N GLU A 163 9.35 12.15 22.94
CA GLU A 163 10.00 10.97 23.49
C GLU A 163 11.53 11.16 23.58
N PRO A 164 12.22 10.46 24.50
CA PRO A 164 13.62 10.72 24.82
C PRO A 164 14.58 10.80 23.63
N VAL A 165 14.35 9.96 22.61
CA VAL A 165 15.18 9.91 21.39
C VAL A 165 15.03 11.21 20.58
N PHE A 166 13.80 11.65 20.35
CA PHE A 166 13.50 12.85 19.57
C PHE A 166 13.76 14.13 20.39
N ALA A 167 13.56 14.09 21.69
CA ALA A 167 13.93 15.17 22.61
C ALA A 167 15.44 15.44 22.60
N ALA A 168 16.25 14.38 22.52
CA ALA A 168 17.72 14.54 22.39
C ALA A 168 18.11 15.18 21.04
N GLN A 169 17.46 14.79 19.96
CA GLN A 169 17.66 15.39 18.63
C GLN A 169 17.25 16.87 18.62
N TRP A 170 16.11 17.21 19.20
CA TRP A 170 15.65 18.59 19.36
C TRP A 170 16.67 19.46 20.12
N ARG A 171 17.18 18.99 21.27
CA ARG A 171 18.15 19.74 22.08
C ARG A 171 19.51 19.90 21.40
N ALA A 172 19.88 18.96 20.53
CA ALA A 172 21.11 19.03 19.75
C ALA A 172 20.97 19.82 18.44
N ALA A 173 19.75 20.29 18.12
CA ALA A 173 19.47 20.94 16.85
C ALA A 173 20.17 22.29 16.73
N SER A 174 20.80 22.54 15.56
CA SER A 174 21.51 23.78 15.23
C SER A 174 20.56 24.92 14.85
N ASP A 175 19.38 24.60 14.38
CA ASP A 175 18.42 25.57 13.86
C ASP A 175 16.98 25.02 13.96
N ASP A 176 16.00 25.86 13.62
CA ASP A 176 14.58 25.53 13.74
C ASP A 176 14.14 24.47 12.72
N GLY A 177 14.78 24.36 11.57
CA GLY A 177 14.49 23.31 10.61
C GLY A 177 14.86 21.92 11.13
N VAL A 178 15.99 21.81 11.85
CA VAL A 178 16.40 20.56 12.50
C VAL A 178 15.50 20.24 13.70
N ARG A 179 15.01 21.24 14.44
CA ARG A 179 14.01 21.05 15.50
C ARG A 179 12.69 20.52 14.93
N LEU A 180 12.20 21.16 13.87
CA LEU A 180 10.99 20.70 13.18
C LEU A 180 11.14 19.26 12.65
N ARG A 181 12.32 18.92 12.15
CA ARG A 181 12.61 17.56 11.71
C ARG A 181 12.47 16.55 12.85
N ALA A 182 12.96 16.84 14.04
CA ALA A 182 12.82 15.96 15.20
C ALA A 182 11.33 15.73 15.58
N VAL A 183 10.50 16.76 15.47
CA VAL A 183 9.05 16.64 15.68
C VAL A 183 8.39 15.78 14.61
N ILE A 184 8.73 16.00 13.33
CA ILE A 184 8.20 15.21 12.22
C ILE A 184 8.57 13.73 12.38
N ASP A 185 9.82 13.44 12.78
CA ASP A 185 10.28 12.07 13.02
C ASP A 185 9.54 11.42 14.19
N GLN A 186 9.24 12.19 15.27
CA GLN A 186 8.39 11.73 16.37
C GLN A 186 6.99 11.37 15.88
N VAL A 187 6.34 12.24 15.11
CA VAL A 187 4.98 12.00 14.61
C VAL A 187 4.96 10.83 13.63
N ALA A 188 5.97 10.71 12.77
CA ALA A 188 6.10 9.60 11.84
C ALA A 188 6.35 8.24 12.52
N ALA A 189 6.86 8.22 13.74
CA ALA A 189 7.03 7.00 14.53
C ALA A 189 5.74 6.51 15.22
N LEU A 190 4.68 7.32 15.22
CA LEU A 190 3.39 6.95 15.83
C LEU A 190 2.59 6.04 14.89
N THR A 191 1.78 5.17 15.49
CA THR A 191 0.69 4.47 14.78
C THR A 191 -0.54 5.37 14.72
N ASP A 192 -1.53 5.07 13.86
CA ASP A 192 -2.78 5.84 13.74
C ASP A 192 -3.49 5.98 15.10
N VAL A 193 -3.51 4.91 15.89
CA VAL A 193 -4.12 4.91 17.24
C VAL A 193 -3.34 5.79 18.19
N SER A 194 -2.01 5.69 18.19
CA SER A 194 -1.17 6.52 19.06
C SER A 194 -1.20 7.99 18.63
N ALA A 195 -1.21 8.29 17.33
CA ALA A 195 -1.34 9.65 16.81
C ALA A 195 -2.65 10.30 17.28
N SER A 196 -3.77 9.59 17.21
CA SER A 196 -5.06 10.06 17.73
C SER A 196 -5.03 10.32 19.25
N THR A 197 -4.36 9.45 20.02
CA THR A 197 -4.20 9.62 21.48
C THR A 197 -3.32 10.83 21.80
N TRP A 198 -2.22 11.01 21.08
CA TRP A 198 -1.33 12.15 21.25
C TRP A 198 -2.02 13.46 20.86
N HIS A 199 -2.78 13.47 19.75
CA HIS A 199 -3.55 14.62 19.35
C HIS A 199 -4.57 15.02 20.41
N ALA A 200 -5.33 14.06 20.98
CA ALA A 200 -6.26 14.35 22.06
C ALA A 200 -5.57 14.96 23.30
N ARG A 201 -4.34 14.52 23.58
CA ARG A 201 -3.54 15.04 24.71
C ARG A 201 -3.00 16.45 24.45
N TRP A 202 -2.46 16.70 23.26
CA TRP A 202 -1.71 17.93 22.98
C TRP A 202 -2.55 19.02 22.29
N CYS A 203 -3.59 18.63 21.53
CA CYS A 203 -4.48 19.54 20.80
C CYS A 203 -5.91 19.56 21.36
N GLY A 204 -6.26 18.67 22.31
CA GLY A 204 -7.58 18.60 22.91
C GLY A 204 -7.84 19.70 23.97
N MET A 205 -9.09 19.84 24.38
CA MET A 205 -9.51 20.85 25.40
C MET A 205 -8.82 20.71 26.77
N LEU A 206 -8.08 19.62 27.01
CA LEU A 206 -7.31 19.40 28.24
C LEU A 206 -5.87 19.92 28.15
N SER A 207 -5.43 20.37 27.00
CA SER A 207 -4.06 20.90 26.78
C SER A 207 -3.81 22.24 27.49
N SER A 208 -4.86 22.93 27.92
CA SER A 208 -4.77 24.23 28.60
C SER A 208 -4.55 24.14 30.13
N GLN A 209 -4.35 22.94 30.68
CA GLN A 209 -4.20 22.72 32.13
C GLN A 209 -2.88 22.01 32.54
N LEU A 210 -1.92 21.90 31.67
CA LEU A 210 -0.56 21.41 31.92
C LEU A 210 0.45 22.52 31.66
#